data_de574fd2ed85fedf26645b8906f84be3
#
_entry.id   de574fd2ed85fedf26645b8906f84be3
#
_cell.length_a   1.000
_cell.length_b   1.000
_cell.length_c   1.000
_cell.angle_alpha   90.00
_cell.angle_beta   90.00
_cell.angle_gamma   90.00
#
_symmetry.space_group_name_H-M   'P 1'
#
loop_
_entity.id
_entity.type
_entity.pdbx_description
1 polymer ?
#
loop_
_entity_poly.entity_id
_entity_poly.type
_entity_poly.pdbx_seq_one_letter_code
_entity_poly.pdbx_strand_id
1 'polypeptide(L)'
;MRDLVIEKLSTVYDPEIPVNIWELGLVYDIEFPKPSEVVIHMTLTAPGCPIADELVQQVHDAVIEVEGIESVTVNLVFEPAWTPDRMSDVAKLELGFDI
;
A
#
# COMPACT_ATOMS: atom_id res chain seq x y z
N MET A 1 -2.74 11.55 11.93
CA MET A 1 -2.65 11.61 10.45
C MET A 1 -2.20 10.29 9.84
N ARG A 2 -1.15 9.69 10.37
CA ARG A 2 -0.68 8.38 9.91
C ARG A 2 -1.77 7.31 9.97
N ASP A 3 -2.52 7.25 11.06
CA ASP A 3 -3.58 6.26 11.23
C ASP A 3 -4.68 6.40 10.18
N LEU A 4 -5.00 7.63 9.81
CA LEU A 4 -6.00 7.89 8.76
C LEU A 4 -5.49 7.45 7.40
N VAL A 5 -4.20 7.65 7.14
CA VAL A 5 -3.58 7.19 5.90
C VAL A 5 -3.60 5.67 5.82
N ILE A 6 -3.25 5.00 6.91
CA ILE A 6 -3.30 3.53 6.99
C ILE A 6 -4.73 3.02 6.76
N GLU A 7 -5.71 3.68 7.34
CA GLU A 7 -7.12 3.32 7.14
C GLU A 7 -7.50 3.38 5.67
N LYS A 8 -7.06 4.44 4.97
CA LYS A 8 -7.33 4.56 3.54
C LYS A 8 -6.57 3.52 2.71
N LEU A 9 -5.32 3.24 3.06
CA LEU A 9 -4.55 2.19 2.39
C LEU A 9 -5.21 0.82 2.54
N SER A 10 -5.89 0.59 3.67
CA SER A 10 -6.61 -0.66 3.92
C SER A 10 -7.86 -0.82 3.06
N THR A 11 -8.25 0.20 2.30
CA THR A 11 -9.37 0.13 1.35
C THR A 11 -8.93 -0.17 -0.07
N VAL A 12 -7.62 -0.20 -0.33
CA VAL A 12 -7.08 -0.47 -1.66
C VAL A 12 -6.67 -1.93 -1.75
N TYR A 13 -7.22 -2.63 -2.73
CA TYR A 13 -6.98 -4.06 -2.92
C TYR A 13 -6.12 -4.30 -4.14
N ASP A 14 -5.22 -5.28 -4.03
CA ASP A 14 -4.51 -5.80 -5.20
C ASP A 14 -5.55 -6.50 -6.09
N PRO A 15 -5.60 -6.22 -7.38
CA PRO A 15 -6.63 -6.80 -8.24
C PRO A 15 -6.52 -8.31 -8.43
N GLU A 16 -5.37 -8.89 -8.14
CA GLU A 16 -5.14 -10.34 -8.28
C GLU A 16 -5.32 -11.09 -6.96
N ILE A 17 -5.23 -10.40 -5.84
CA ILE A 17 -5.27 -10.98 -4.51
C ILE A 17 -6.37 -10.30 -3.69
N PRO A 18 -7.33 -11.05 -3.13
CA PRO A 18 -8.48 -10.46 -2.42
C PRO A 18 -8.13 -9.97 -1.01
N VAL A 19 -7.00 -9.30 -0.86
CA VAL A 19 -6.53 -8.72 0.40
C VAL A 19 -6.03 -7.31 0.10
N ASN A 20 -6.27 -6.38 1.03
CA ASN A 20 -5.82 -5.02 0.82
C ASN A 20 -4.30 -4.89 0.90
N ILE A 21 -3.78 -3.82 0.31
CA ILE A 21 -2.32 -3.64 0.18
C ILE A 21 -1.61 -3.45 1.52
N TRP A 22 -2.29 -2.93 2.53
CA TRP A 22 -1.70 -2.78 3.85
C TRP A 22 -1.45 -4.14 4.48
N GLU A 23 -2.45 -5.02 4.47
CA GLU A 23 -2.34 -6.37 5.02
C GLU A 23 -1.39 -7.26 4.21
N LEU A 24 -1.26 -7.00 2.91
CA LEU A 24 -0.30 -7.70 2.07
C LEU A 24 1.16 -7.33 2.38
N GLY A 25 1.37 -6.23 3.11
CA GLY A 25 2.72 -5.76 3.40
C GLY A 25 3.39 -5.08 2.21
N LEU A 26 2.61 -4.52 1.30
CA LEU A 26 3.14 -3.81 0.14
C LEU A 26 3.63 -2.41 0.49
N VAL A 27 3.15 -1.82 1.57
CA VAL A 27 3.56 -0.49 2.00
C VAL A 27 4.74 -0.63 2.96
N TYR A 28 5.90 -0.12 2.55
CA TYR A 28 7.13 -0.25 3.33
C TYR A 28 7.36 0.92 4.28
N ASP A 29 6.93 2.12 3.90
CA ASP A 29 7.11 3.28 4.74
C ASP A 29 6.13 4.39 4.36
N ILE A 30 5.83 5.24 5.32
CA ILE A 30 4.96 6.40 5.13
C ILE A 30 5.69 7.59 5.74
N GLU A 31 5.97 8.61 4.93
CA GLU A 31 6.67 9.80 5.38
C GLU A 31 5.80 11.04 5.22
N PHE A 32 6.00 12.00 6.10
CA PHE A 32 5.32 13.29 6.05
C PHE A 32 6.38 14.39 6.00
N PRO A 33 6.92 14.69 4.80
CA PRO A 33 7.93 15.75 4.68
C PRO A 33 7.39 17.13 5.08
N LYS A 34 6.07 17.31 4.93
CA LYS A 34 5.33 18.49 5.40
C LYS A 34 4.00 18.05 5.96
N PRO A 35 3.34 18.86 6.83
CA PRO A 35 2.07 18.45 7.44
C PRO A 35 0.96 18.07 6.45
N SER A 36 0.96 18.68 5.26
CA SER A 36 -0.07 18.40 4.25
C SER A 36 0.42 17.49 3.12
N GLU A 37 1.66 17.01 3.20
CA GLU A 37 2.23 16.12 2.18
C GLU A 37 2.53 14.76 2.78
N VAL A 38 2.27 13.71 1.99
CA VAL A 38 2.61 12.35 2.36
C VAL A 38 3.33 11.65 1.22
N VAL A 39 4.33 10.89 1.57
CA VAL A 39 5.06 10.03 0.62
C VAL A 39 4.87 8.58 1.05
N ILE A 40 4.35 7.77 0.14
CA ILE A 40 4.12 6.35 0.37
C ILE A 40 5.19 5.57 -0.38
N HIS A 41 6.01 4.84 0.35
CA HIS A 41 7.00 3.93 -0.23
C HIS A 41 6.39 2.54 -0.25
N MET A 42 6.12 2.02 -1.45
CA MET A 42 5.46 0.73 -1.60
C MET A 42 6.07 -0.09 -2.71
N THR A 43 5.74 -1.37 -2.72
CA THR A 43 6.17 -2.28 -3.77
C THR A 43 4.96 -3.02 -4.36
N LEU A 44 5.23 -3.90 -5.30
CA LEU A 44 4.24 -4.76 -5.93
C LEU A 44 4.59 -6.22 -5.64
N THR A 45 3.58 -7.11 -5.78
CA THR A 45 3.81 -8.54 -5.59
C THR A 45 4.73 -9.13 -6.65
N ALA A 46 4.80 -8.50 -7.82
CA ALA A 46 5.70 -8.91 -8.89
C ALA A 46 6.23 -7.69 -9.63
N PRO A 47 7.55 -7.60 -9.89
CA PRO A 47 8.10 -6.51 -10.71
C PRO A 47 7.54 -6.56 -12.13
N GLY A 48 7.33 -5.38 -12.71
CA GLY A 48 6.82 -5.28 -14.07
C GLY A 48 5.34 -5.59 -14.24
N CYS A 49 4.60 -5.56 -13.13
CA CYS A 49 3.15 -5.76 -13.17
C CYS A 49 2.49 -4.73 -14.09
N PRO A 50 1.69 -5.15 -15.10
CA PRO A 50 1.09 -4.21 -16.04
C PRO A 50 0.03 -3.30 -15.41
N ILE A 51 -0.43 -3.62 -14.22
CA ILE A 51 -1.43 -2.84 -13.49
C ILE A 51 -0.79 -1.88 -12.46
N ALA A 52 0.53 -1.73 -12.50
CA ALA A 52 1.25 -0.89 -11.53
C ALA A 52 0.71 0.53 -11.49
N ASP A 53 0.50 1.14 -12.66
CA ASP A 53 0.01 2.51 -12.76
C ASP A 53 -1.40 2.65 -12.17
N GLU A 54 -2.25 1.66 -12.41
CA GLU A 54 -3.61 1.65 -11.88
C GLU A 54 -3.60 1.55 -10.36
N LEU A 55 -2.78 0.66 -9.81
CA LEU A 55 -2.67 0.49 -8.36
C LEU A 55 -2.14 1.76 -7.70
N VAL A 56 -1.11 2.36 -8.29
CA VAL A 56 -0.54 3.62 -7.79
C VAL A 56 -1.61 4.71 -7.79
N GLN A 57 -2.41 4.79 -8.85
CA GLN A 57 -3.48 5.78 -8.93
C GLN A 57 -4.54 5.54 -7.85
N GLN A 58 -4.90 4.29 -7.60
CA GLN A 58 -5.86 3.95 -6.54
C GLN A 58 -5.33 4.34 -5.17
N VAL A 59 -4.06 4.12 -4.90
CA VAL A 59 -3.42 4.52 -3.64
C VAL A 59 -3.46 6.03 -3.48
N HIS A 60 -3.07 6.75 -4.52
CA HIS A 60 -3.10 8.21 -4.53
C HIS A 60 -4.51 8.72 -4.23
N ASP A 61 -5.50 8.21 -4.96
CA ASP A 61 -6.89 8.68 -4.83
C ASP A 61 -7.46 8.38 -3.44
N ALA A 62 -7.11 7.24 -2.87
CA ALA A 62 -7.58 6.89 -1.54
C ALA A 62 -6.95 7.79 -0.46
N VAL A 63 -5.65 8.01 -0.53
CA VAL A 63 -4.94 8.78 0.49
C VAL A 63 -5.24 10.28 0.41
N ILE A 64 -5.44 10.81 -0.79
CA ILE A 64 -5.73 12.24 -0.96
C ILE A 64 -7.08 12.62 -0.34
N GLU A 65 -7.96 11.65 -0.09
CA GLU A 65 -9.23 11.89 0.57
C GLU A 65 -9.09 12.18 2.07
N VAL A 66 -7.93 11.90 2.66
CA VAL A 66 -7.70 12.20 4.08
C VAL A 66 -7.70 13.71 4.26
N GLU A 67 -8.53 14.18 5.19
CA GLU A 67 -8.62 15.62 5.48
C GLU A 67 -7.27 16.14 5.96
N GLY A 68 -6.85 17.26 5.36
CA GLY A 68 -5.55 17.87 5.67
C GLY A 68 -4.42 17.45 4.74
N ILE A 69 -4.62 16.42 3.92
CA ILE A 69 -3.62 16.00 2.93
C ILE A 69 -3.90 16.75 1.62
N GLU A 70 -2.90 17.43 1.11
CA GLU A 70 -2.98 18.20 -0.13
C GLU A 70 -2.14 17.59 -1.25
N SER A 71 -1.10 16.81 -0.88
CA SER A 71 -0.20 16.21 -1.85
C SER A 71 0.13 14.78 -1.45
N VAL A 72 0.04 13.87 -2.40
CA VAL A 72 0.37 12.45 -2.20
C VAL A 72 1.37 12.05 -3.27
N THR A 73 2.51 11.51 -2.84
CA THR A 73 3.51 10.94 -3.74
C THR A 73 3.61 9.45 -3.44
N VAL A 74 3.46 8.63 -4.47
CA VAL A 74 3.64 7.18 -4.35
C VAL A 74 4.95 6.82 -5.02
N ASN A 75 5.87 6.27 -4.25
CA ASN A 75 7.18 5.90 -4.70
C ASN A 75 7.28 4.38 -4.74
N LEU A 76 7.38 3.80 -5.94
CA LEU A 76 7.52 2.35 -6.10
C LEU A 76 8.98 1.96 -5.89
N VAL A 77 9.18 1.00 -5.00
CA VAL A 77 10.51 0.44 -4.73
C VAL A 77 10.42 -1.08 -4.89
N PHE A 78 11.48 -1.68 -5.40
CA PHE A 78 11.53 -3.12 -5.65
C PHE A 78 12.58 -3.83 -4.82
N GLU A 79 13.21 -3.12 -3.91
CA GLU A 79 14.14 -3.67 -2.94
C GLU A 79 13.83 -3.14 -1.54
N PRO A 80 13.72 -4.03 -0.57
CA PRO A 80 13.74 -5.49 -0.71
C PRO A 80 12.52 -6.00 -1.48
N ALA A 81 12.66 -7.11 -2.19
CA ALA A 81 11.55 -7.71 -2.92
C ALA A 81 10.45 -8.17 -1.96
N TRP A 82 9.20 -8.01 -2.40
CA TRP A 82 8.07 -8.49 -1.61
C TRP A 82 8.06 -10.03 -1.57
N THR A 83 7.75 -10.57 -0.41
CA THR A 83 7.54 -12.02 -0.22
C THR A 83 6.28 -12.22 0.61
N PRO A 84 5.66 -13.43 0.55
CA PRO A 84 4.49 -13.73 1.38
C PRO A 84 4.72 -13.57 2.88
N ASP A 85 5.96 -13.62 3.33
CA ASP A 85 6.29 -13.42 4.75
C ASP A 85 5.99 -12.01 5.23
N ARG A 86 5.83 -11.06 4.32
CA ARG A 86 5.51 -9.66 4.66
C ARG A 86 4.02 -9.45 4.93
N MET A 87 3.18 -10.44 4.60
CA MET A 87 1.76 -10.35 4.88
C MET A 87 1.50 -10.40 6.37
N SER A 88 0.43 -9.71 6.80
CA SER A 88 -0.06 -9.83 8.16
C SER A 88 -0.61 -11.24 8.40
N ASP A 89 -0.78 -11.60 9.66
CA ASP A 89 -1.37 -12.91 10.02
C ASP A 89 -2.79 -13.02 9.47
N VAL A 90 -3.55 -11.92 9.48
CA VAL A 90 -4.90 -11.88 8.93
C VAL A 90 -4.89 -12.20 7.44
N ALA A 91 -3.96 -11.58 6.69
CA ALA A 91 -3.84 -11.84 5.25
C ALA A 91 -3.44 -13.27 4.96
N LYS A 92 -2.53 -13.83 5.74
CA LYS A 92 -2.11 -15.22 5.58
C LYS A 92 -3.28 -16.19 5.79
N LEU A 93 -4.10 -15.92 6.80
CA LEU A 93 -5.29 -16.73 7.08
C LEU A 93 -6.31 -16.62 5.95
N GLU A 94 -6.54 -15.41 5.45
CA GLU A 94 -7.48 -15.16 4.36
C GLU A 94 -7.10 -15.92 3.09
N LEU A 95 -5.80 -16.04 2.82
CA LEU A 95 -5.28 -16.68 1.62
C LEU A 95 -4.94 -18.15 1.82
N GLY A 96 -5.13 -18.67 3.03
CA GLY A 96 -4.89 -20.08 3.33
C GLY A 96 -3.43 -20.46 3.53
N PHE A 97 -2.55 -19.49 3.78
CA PHE A 97 -1.16 -19.77 4.13
C PHE A 97 -1.08 -20.27 5.57
N ASP A 98 -0.22 -21.25 5.81
CA ASP A 98 0.08 -21.69 7.17
C ASP A 98 0.92 -20.66 7.89
N ILE A 99 0.55 -20.39 9.12
CA ILE A 99 1.26 -19.45 9.98
C ILE A 99 1.98 -20.22 11.09
#